data_f2fc22519fbc09e8b74572ef188cf505
#
_entry.id   f2fc22519fbc09e8b74572ef188cf505
#
_cell.length_a   1.000
_cell.length_b   1.000
_cell.length_c   1.000
_cell.angle_alpha   90.00
_cell.angle_beta   90.00
_cell.angle_gamma   90.00
#
_symmetry.space_group_name_H-M   'P 1'
#
loop_
_entity.id
_entity.type
_entity.pdbx_description
1 polymer ?
#
loop_
_entity_poly.entity_id
_entity_poly.type
_entity_poly.pdbx_seq_one_letter_code
_entity_poly.pdbx_strand_id
1 'polypeptide(L)'
;MKIGIIPGAGGTQRWARTAGKVRAMEAVLTGEPVRAVDAERMGLVNRVVPAGAQLEEAKRLAQQIATRPPLAVRLGKEAVNHAMEVGLAPGLEFERKLFYLLFASEDKREGMRAFLEKRPGRFTGR
;
A
#
# COMPACT_ATOMS: atom_id res chain seq x y z
N MET A 1 8.64 0.05 -25.35
CA MET A 1 7.99 -0.55 -26.54
C MET A 1 8.96 -1.09 -27.60
N LYS A 2 10.19 -1.40 -27.21
CA LYS A 2 11.29 -1.78 -28.14
C LYS A 2 11.06 -3.09 -28.92
N ILE A 3 10.15 -3.95 -28.44
CA ILE A 3 9.83 -5.26 -29.06
C ILE A 3 8.44 -5.27 -29.72
N GLY A 4 7.84 -4.12 -30.00
CA GLY A 4 6.56 -4.01 -30.71
C GLY A 4 5.29 -4.25 -29.90
N ILE A 5 5.41 -4.39 -28.58
CA ILE A 5 4.25 -4.56 -27.66
C ILE A 5 4.28 -3.52 -26.53
N ILE A 6 3.12 -3.30 -25.91
CA ILE A 6 3.00 -2.47 -24.70
C ILE A 6 3.32 -3.29 -23.46
N PRO A 7 3.67 -2.65 -22.32
CA PRO A 7 3.77 -3.34 -21.04
C PRO A 7 2.44 -4.02 -20.66
N GLY A 8 2.49 -5.34 -20.45
CA GLY A 8 1.36 -6.13 -19.99
C GLY A 8 1.22 -6.15 -18.46
N ALA A 9 0.42 -7.09 -17.94
CA ALA A 9 0.20 -7.31 -16.51
C ALA A 9 -0.20 -6.05 -15.71
N GLY A 10 -0.88 -5.11 -16.34
CA GLY A 10 -1.31 -3.86 -15.74
C GLY A 10 -0.23 -2.77 -15.66
N GLY A 11 0.92 -2.94 -16.34
CA GLY A 11 2.02 -1.99 -16.29
C GLY A 11 1.60 -0.57 -16.68
N THR A 12 0.89 -0.39 -17.79
CA THR A 12 0.40 0.94 -18.22
C THR A 12 -0.55 1.56 -17.22
N GLN A 13 -1.40 0.76 -16.56
CA GLN A 13 -2.45 1.22 -15.65
C GLN A 13 -1.89 1.59 -14.27
N ARG A 14 -1.09 0.70 -13.69
CA ARG A 14 -0.52 0.92 -12.36
C ARG A 14 0.50 2.04 -12.34
N TRP A 15 1.37 2.13 -13.36
CA TRP A 15 2.33 3.21 -13.46
C TRP A 15 1.66 4.58 -13.54
N ALA A 16 0.64 4.73 -14.39
CA ALA A 16 -0.06 5.99 -14.55
C ALA A 16 -0.74 6.44 -13.25
N ARG A 17 -1.31 5.49 -12.48
CA ARG A 17 -1.96 5.76 -11.20
C ARG A 17 -0.97 6.11 -10.09
N THR A 18 0.21 5.50 -10.10
CA THR A 18 1.21 5.66 -9.02
C THR A 18 2.16 6.82 -9.28
N ALA A 19 2.79 6.87 -10.47
CA ALA A 19 3.81 7.87 -10.80
C ALA A 19 3.25 9.09 -11.55
N GLY A 20 1.97 9.06 -11.91
CA GLY A 20 1.32 10.07 -12.71
C GLY A 20 1.53 9.90 -14.22
N LYS A 21 0.59 10.48 -15.00
CA LYS A 21 0.50 10.29 -16.46
C LYS A 21 1.79 10.64 -17.20
N VAL A 22 2.42 11.75 -16.85
CA VAL A 22 3.58 12.27 -17.62
C VAL A 22 4.76 11.30 -17.55
N ARG A 23 5.12 10.84 -16.35
CA ARG A 23 6.24 9.90 -16.13
C ARG A 23 5.93 8.50 -16.67
N ALA A 24 4.68 8.05 -16.52
CA ALA A 24 4.26 6.80 -17.12
C ALA A 24 4.35 6.82 -18.65
N MET A 25 3.94 7.93 -19.27
CA MET A 25 4.00 8.10 -20.71
C MET A 25 5.45 8.03 -21.22
N GLU A 26 6.39 8.76 -20.59
CA GLU A 26 7.80 8.71 -20.93
C GLU A 26 8.36 7.28 -20.82
N ALA A 27 8.21 6.63 -19.68
CA ALA A 27 8.74 5.29 -19.45
C ALA A 27 8.14 4.25 -20.41
N VAL A 28 6.83 4.30 -20.65
CA VAL A 28 6.15 3.34 -21.54
C VAL A 28 6.55 3.57 -23.00
N LEU A 29 6.56 4.81 -23.47
CA LEU A 29 6.80 5.10 -24.89
C LEU A 29 8.27 4.95 -25.29
N THR A 30 9.20 5.33 -24.41
CA THR A 30 10.64 5.13 -24.68
C THR A 30 11.09 3.70 -24.45
N GLY A 31 10.47 3.00 -23.47
CA GLY A 31 10.89 1.69 -23.00
C GLY A 31 12.27 1.71 -22.32
N GLU A 32 12.73 2.89 -21.86
CA GLU A 32 13.97 3.00 -21.12
C GLU A 32 13.83 2.54 -19.66
N PRO A 33 14.86 1.90 -19.11
CA PRO A 33 14.87 1.49 -17.69
C PRO A 33 14.80 2.70 -16.77
N VAL A 34 14.04 2.59 -15.68
CA VAL A 34 13.98 3.58 -14.61
C VAL A 34 14.90 3.14 -13.47
N ARG A 35 15.78 4.03 -13.02
CA ARG A 35 16.69 3.74 -11.89
C ARG A 35 15.90 3.66 -10.60
N ALA A 36 16.37 2.84 -9.63
CA ALA A 36 15.69 2.63 -8.34
C ALA A 36 15.44 3.95 -7.59
N VAL A 37 16.41 4.85 -7.55
CA VAL A 37 16.29 6.17 -6.89
C VAL A 37 15.23 7.07 -7.55
N ASP A 38 15.04 6.98 -8.85
CA ASP A 38 14.01 7.72 -9.55
C ASP A 38 12.63 7.09 -9.32
N ALA A 39 12.56 5.76 -9.26
CA ALA A 39 11.35 5.01 -8.89
C ALA A 39 10.86 5.36 -7.47
N GLU A 40 11.77 5.53 -6.51
CA GLU A 40 11.44 6.00 -5.15
C GLU A 40 10.88 7.43 -5.18
N ARG A 41 11.57 8.36 -5.87
CA ARG A 41 11.10 9.75 -6.01
C ARG A 41 9.74 9.87 -6.69
N MET A 42 9.41 8.92 -7.58
CA MET A 42 8.11 8.84 -8.26
C MET A 42 7.02 8.16 -7.43
N GLY A 43 7.36 7.55 -6.30
CA GLY A 43 6.43 6.78 -5.49
C GLY A 43 6.11 5.38 -6.03
N LEU A 44 6.88 4.86 -7.00
CA LEU A 44 6.72 3.51 -7.52
C LEU A 44 7.19 2.43 -6.53
N VAL A 45 8.17 2.76 -5.70
CA VAL A 45 8.68 1.91 -4.62
C VAL A 45 8.74 2.70 -3.32
N ASN A 46 8.58 2.02 -2.19
CA ASN A 46 8.55 2.68 -0.88
C ASN A 46 9.93 3.23 -0.46
N ARG A 47 10.99 2.53 -0.82
CA ARG A 47 12.37 2.89 -0.46
C ARG A 47 13.39 2.16 -1.31
N VAL A 48 14.57 2.72 -1.40
CA VAL A 48 15.76 2.10 -1.99
C VAL A 48 16.72 1.70 -0.88
N VAL A 49 17.29 0.51 -0.99
CA VAL A 49 18.26 -0.03 -0.05
C VAL A 49 19.50 -0.55 -0.80
N PRO A 50 20.64 -0.74 -0.15
CA PRO A 50 21.80 -1.34 -0.78
C PRO A 50 21.51 -2.69 -1.43
N ALA A 51 22.21 -3.01 -2.52
CA ALA A 51 22.05 -4.29 -3.20
C ALA A 51 22.23 -5.47 -2.24
N GLY A 52 21.30 -6.43 -2.30
CA GLY A 52 21.28 -7.58 -1.39
C GLY A 52 20.49 -7.37 -0.10
N ALA A 53 20.21 -6.13 0.33
CA ALA A 53 19.49 -5.85 1.57
C ALA A 53 17.96 -5.83 1.42
N GLN A 54 17.42 -5.92 0.20
CA GLN A 54 16.00 -5.75 -0.07
C GLN A 54 15.11 -6.78 0.64
N LEU A 55 15.56 -8.03 0.75
CA LEU A 55 14.78 -9.08 1.39
C LEU A 55 14.65 -8.86 2.90
N GLU A 56 15.74 -8.50 3.56
CA GLU A 56 15.74 -8.25 5.00
C GLU A 56 14.90 -7.01 5.34
N GLU A 57 15.00 -5.95 4.54
CA GLU A 57 14.17 -4.76 4.72
C GLU A 57 12.68 -5.06 4.50
N ALA A 58 12.34 -5.86 3.49
CA ALA A 58 10.97 -6.29 3.25
C ALA A 58 10.42 -7.15 4.40
N LYS A 59 11.22 -8.08 4.94
CA LYS A 59 10.85 -8.88 6.12
C LYS A 59 10.64 -7.99 7.35
N ARG A 60 11.52 -7.02 7.58
CA ARG A 60 11.39 -6.07 8.68
C ARG A 60 10.07 -5.31 8.61
N LEU A 61 9.70 -4.80 7.42
CA LEU A 61 8.43 -4.14 7.21
C LEU A 61 7.24 -5.09 7.41
N ALA A 62 7.32 -6.30 6.88
CA ALA A 62 6.28 -7.32 7.06
C ALA A 62 6.08 -7.69 8.54
N GLN A 63 7.16 -7.85 9.30
CA GLN A 63 7.10 -8.08 10.75
C GLN A 63 6.44 -6.91 11.48
N GLN A 64 6.79 -5.67 11.12
CA GLN A 64 6.13 -4.49 11.69
C GLN A 64 4.62 -4.49 11.43
N ILE A 65 4.19 -4.85 10.22
CA ILE A 65 2.77 -4.97 9.88
C ILE A 65 2.11 -6.11 10.67
N ALA A 66 2.79 -7.24 10.81
CA ALA A 66 2.28 -8.41 11.55
C ALA A 66 2.02 -8.16 13.04
N THR A 67 2.60 -7.10 13.62
CA THR A 67 2.28 -6.69 15.01
C THR A 67 0.98 -5.87 15.13
N ARG A 68 0.35 -5.50 14.03
CA ARG A 68 -0.87 -4.68 14.02
C ARG A 68 -2.12 -5.56 14.08
N PRO A 69 -3.29 -4.99 14.48
CA PRO A 69 -4.56 -5.72 14.49
C PRO A 69 -4.86 -6.30 13.10
N PRO A 70 -4.97 -7.63 12.93
CA PRO A 70 -5.06 -8.24 11.60
C PRO A 70 -6.28 -7.79 10.79
N LEU A 71 -7.43 -7.61 11.46
CA LEU A 71 -8.64 -7.11 10.80
C LEU A 71 -8.46 -5.67 10.28
N ALA A 72 -7.86 -4.80 11.09
CA ALA A 72 -7.59 -3.41 10.69
C ALA A 72 -6.61 -3.33 9.52
N VAL A 73 -5.55 -4.15 9.52
CA VAL A 73 -4.60 -4.24 8.40
C VAL A 73 -5.29 -4.68 7.11
N ARG A 74 -6.13 -5.71 7.19
CA ARG A 74 -6.87 -6.22 6.02
C ARG A 74 -7.83 -5.17 5.46
N LEU A 75 -8.67 -4.57 6.29
CA LEU A 75 -9.65 -3.59 5.86
C LEU A 75 -8.99 -2.26 5.42
N GLY A 76 -7.92 -1.84 6.08
CA GLY A 76 -7.13 -0.69 5.65
C GLY A 76 -6.50 -0.87 4.27
N LYS A 77 -5.94 -2.05 3.99
CA LYS A 77 -5.42 -2.40 2.66
C LYS A 77 -6.54 -2.41 1.60
N GLU A 78 -7.71 -2.94 1.95
CA GLU A 78 -8.88 -2.96 1.06
C GLU A 78 -9.34 -1.54 0.72
N ALA A 79 -9.44 -0.65 1.72
CA ALA A 79 -9.81 0.75 1.52
C ALA A 79 -8.82 1.48 0.59
N VAL A 80 -7.52 1.29 0.80
CA VAL A 80 -6.48 1.90 -0.05
C VAL A 80 -6.55 1.39 -1.49
N ASN A 81 -6.74 0.08 -1.69
CA ASN A 81 -6.91 -0.47 -3.04
C ASN A 81 -8.18 0.08 -3.72
N HIS A 82 -9.28 0.19 -2.99
CA HIS A 82 -10.55 0.73 -3.50
C HIS A 82 -10.42 2.19 -3.94
N ALA A 83 -9.60 2.99 -3.27
CA ALA A 83 -9.34 4.38 -3.64
C ALA A 83 -8.78 4.56 -5.06
N MET A 84 -8.14 3.53 -5.62
CA MET A 84 -7.61 3.55 -6.99
C MET A 84 -8.64 3.17 -8.05
N GLU A 85 -9.83 2.73 -7.65
CA GLU A 85 -10.88 2.23 -8.55
C GLU A 85 -12.10 3.16 -8.64
N VAL A 86 -12.26 4.07 -7.66
CA VAL A 86 -13.45 4.93 -7.56
C VAL A 86 -13.10 6.40 -7.35
N GLY A 87 -14.09 7.28 -7.53
CA GLY A 87 -13.96 8.69 -7.15
C GLY A 87 -13.94 8.89 -5.62
N LEU A 88 -13.58 10.10 -5.17
CA LEU A 88 -13.41 10.40 -3.74
C LEU A 88 -14.70 10.15 -2.91
N ALA A 89 -15.85 10.59 -3.37
CA ALA A 89 -17.09 10.48 -2.59
C ALA A 89 -17.50 9.03 -2.29
N PRO A 90 -17.61 8.11 -3.28
CA PRO A 90 -17.85 6.70 -2.99
C PRO A 90 -16.72 6.03 -2.22
N GLY A 91 -15.45 6.46 -2.41
CA GLY A 91 -14.31 5.99 -1.63
C GLY A 91 -14.45 6.33 -0.14
N LEU A 92 -14.83 7.55 0.21
CA LEU A 92 -15.09 7.98 1.58
C LEU A 92 -16.29 7.25 2.22
N GLU A 93 -17.31 6.95 1.44
CA GLU A 93 -18.44 6.15 1.93
C GLU A 93 -18.02 4.72 2.26
N PHE A 94 -17.21 4.11 1.39
CA PHE A 94 -16.66 2.78 1.62
C PHE A 94 -15.75 2.73 2.87
N GLU A 95 -14.80 3.67 2.99
CA GLU A 95 -13.94 3.82 4.15
C GLU A 95 -14.73 3.93 5.46
N ARG A 96 -15.78 4.77 5.48
CA ARG A 96 -16.64 4.94 6.65
C ARG A 96 -17.32 3.63 7.07
N LYS A 97 -17.77 2.81 6.12
CA LYS A 97 -18.36 1.50 6.40
C LYS A 97 -17.34 0.57 7.05
N LEU A 98 -16.12 0.49 6.51
CA LEU A 98 -15.03 -0.30 7.07
C LEU A 98 -14.61 0.20 8.46
N PHE A 99 -14.56 1.51 8.66
CA PHE A 99 -14.26 2.12 9.95
C PHE A 99 -15.30 1.71 11.01
N TYR A 100 -16.59 1.76 10.70
CA TYR A 100 -17.65 1.32 11.62
C TYR A 100 -17.59 -0.17 11.93
N LEU A 101 -17.26 -1.02 10.96
CA LEU A 101 -17.04 -2.45 11.21
C LEU A 101 -15.94 -2.69 12.25
N LEU A 102 -14.84 -1.93 12.19
CA LEU A 102 -13.75 -2.04 13.14
C LEU A 102 -14.13 -1.65 14.57
N PHE A 103 -15.11 -0.77 14.75
CA PHE A 103 -15.60 -0.40 16.10
C PHE A 103 -16.23 -1.56 16.86
N ALA A 104 -16.79 -2.54 16.17
CA ALA A 104 -17.36 -3.73 16.76
C ALA A 104 -16.30 -4.78 17.18
N SER A 105 -15.06 -4.64 16.70
CA SER A 105 -14.01 -5.64 16.92
C SER A 105 -13.47 -5.66 18.37
N GLU A 106 -13.05 -6.83 18.80
CA GLU A 106 -12.33 -7.00 20.08
C GLU A 106 -10.97 -6.30 20.04
N ASP A 107 -10.30 -6.39 18.90
CA ASP A 107 -8.99 -5.76 18.69
C ASP A 107 -9.04 -4.23 18.85
N LYS A 108 -10.14 -3.58 18.45
CA LYS A 108 -10.33 -2.13 18.70
C LYS A 108 -10.41 -1.85 20.21
N ARG A 109 -11.15 -2.66 20.96
CA ARG A 109 -11.27 -2.50 22.42
C ARG A 109 -9.92 -2.72 23.11
N GLU A 110 -9.20 -3.76 22.71
CA GLU A 110 -7.85 -4.04 23.20
C GLU A 110 -6.88 -2.92 22.85
N GLY A 111 -6.90 -2.43 21.61
CA GLY A 111 -6.05 -1.34 21.16
C GLY A 111 -6.24 -0.06 21.97
N MET A 112 -7.49 0.34 22.24
CA MET A 112 -7.82 1.49 23.07
C MET A 112 -7.33 1.32 24.51
N ARG A 113 -7.54 0.12 25.08
CA ARG A 113 -7.09 -0.20 26.44
C ARG A 113 -5.56 -0.15 26.53
N ALA A 114 -4.88 -0.83 25.61
CA ALA A 114 -3.43 -0.87 25.56
C ALA A 114 -2.82 0.54 25.42
N PHE A 115 -3.44 1.40 24.60
CA PHE A 115 -3.04 2.79 24.44
C PHE A 115 -3.14 3.59 25.77
N LEU A 116 -4.25 3.49 26.47
CA LEU A 116 -4.46 4.17 27.77
C LEU A 116 -3.49 3.63 28.84
N GLU A 117 -3.22 2.35 28.84
CA GLU A 117 -2.32 1.67 29.77
C GLU A 117 -0.83 1.78 29.36
N LYS A 118 -0.53 2.41 28.22
CA LYS A 118 0.84 2.56 27.67
C LYS A 118 1.60 1.24 27.53
N ARG A 119 0.92 0.17 27.12
CA ARG A 119 1.47 -1.15 26.88
C ARG A 119 1.26 -1.61 25.42
N PRO A 120 1.99 -2.63 24.96
CA PRO A 120 1.70 -3.27 23.69
C PRO A 120 0.30 -3.91 23.68
N GLY A 121 -0.43 -3.77 22.58
CA GLY A 121 -1.71 -4.45 22.36
C GLY A 121 -1.50 -5.92 22.00
N ARG A 122 -2.46 -6.77 22.42
CA ARG A 122 -2.51 -8.21 22.06
C ARG A 122 -3.70 -8.44 21.15
N PHE A 123 -3.44 -8.50 19.86
CA PHE A 123 -4.48 -8.57 18.84
C PHE A 123 -4.75 -10.01 18.41
N THR A 124 -6.03 -10.34 18.22
CA THR A 124 -6.50 -11.70 17.88
C THR A 124 -7.17 -11.78 16.51
N GLY A 125 -7.45 -10.63 15.88
CA GLY A 125 -8.15 -10.55 14.59
C GLY A 125 -9.68 -10.67 14.69
N ARG A 126 -10.25 -10.43 15.88
CA ARG A 126 -11.69 -10.54 16.14
C ARG A 126 -12.32 -9.19 16.45
#